data_f565171a854d0d63fdde47dc0acea519
#
_entry.id   f565171a854d0d63fdde47dc0acea519
#
_cell.length_a   1.000
_cell.length_b   1.000
_cell.length_c   1.000
_cell.angle_alpha   90.00
_cell.angle_beta   90.00
_cell.angle_gamma   90.00
#
_symmetry.space_group_name_H-M   'P 1'
#
loop_
_entity.id
_entity.type
_entity.pdbx_description
1 polymer ?
#
loop_
_entity_poly.entity_id
_entity_poly.type
_entity_poly.pdbx_seq_one_letter_code
_entity_poly.pdbx_strand_id
1 'polypeptide(L)'
;FTAICLHPDELACKDLWLKSFGDEEQFADSFIMRYYSWERMLTAEVESRTAAMLHLVPFDTELGRTTYIYAVATDPAFRGRGLASQLMREAMQAIAERGDDAAFLIPTPGQEWLHGFYGRFGFDGAVPTEFVTPDGFDFGTGDTATDLAMVWRRDPSAPLPGKLTATYRK
;
A
#
# COMPACT_ATOMS: atom_id res chain seq x y z
N PHE A 1 8.14 9.29 -32.09
CA PHE A 1 7.61 9.47 -30.73
C PHE A 1 6.36 8.61 -30.55
N THR A 2 6.43 7.66 -29.62
CA THR A 2 5.28 6.84 -29.29
C THR A 2 4.68 7.39 -28.00
N ALA A 3 3.50 7.99 -28.08
CA ALA A 3 2.78 8.41 -26.89
C ALA A 3 2.33 7.17 -26.13
N ILE A 4 2.71 7.04 -24.87
CA ILE A 4 2.20 6.00 -24.00
C ILE A 4 0.81 6.45 -23.56
N CYS A 5 -0.21 5.75 -24.07
CA CYS A 5 -1.57 5.95 -23.63
C CYS A 5 -1.78 5.21 -22.30
N LEU A 6 -1.85 5.95 -21.23
CA LEU A 6 -2.21 5.37 -19.93
C LEU A 6 -3.72 5.13 -19.90
N HIS A 7 -4.12 4.02 -19.32
CA HIS A 7 -5.52 3.76 -19.03
C HIS A 7 -6.03 4.86 -18.07
N PRO A 8 -7.32 5.26 -18.14
CA PRO A 8 -7.86 6.28 -17.22
C PRO A 8 -7.58 6.03 -15.76
N ASP A 9 -7.60 4.78 -15.31
CA ASP A 9 -7.28 4.41 -13.93
C ASP A 9 -5.81 4.63 -13.58
N GLU A 10 -4.92 4.41 -14.53
CA GLU A 10 -3.49 4.69 -14.36
C GLU A 10 -3.22 6.19 -14.26
N LEU A 11 -3.92 6.99 -15.06
CA LEU A 11 -3.83 8.46 -14.98
C LEU A 11 -4.32 8.98 -13.64
N ALA A 12 -5.44 8.44 -13.15
CA ALA A 12 -5.98 8.80 -11.85
C ALA A 12 -5.03 8.42 -10.72
N CYS A 13 -4.41 7.24 -10.81
CA CYS A 13 -3.40 6.79 -9.86
C CYS A 13 -2.21 7.74 -9.83
N LYS A 14 -1.67 8.08 -10.99
CA LYS A 14 -0.54 8.99 -11.11
C LYS A 14 -0.87 10.38 -10.54
N ASP A 15 -2.03 10.91 -10.87
CA ASP A 15 -2.47 12.22 -10.41
C ASP A 15 -2.57 12.27 -8.88
N LEU A 16 -3.23 11.29 -8.28
CA LEU A 16 -3.31 11.17 -6.82
C LEU A 16 -1.94 11.01 -6.17
N TRP A 17 -1.08 10.21 -6.79
CA TRP A 17 0.28 10.00 -6.30
C TRP A 17 1.06 11.30 -6.19
N LEU A 18 1.07 12.07 -7.26
CA LEU A 18 1.80 13.34 -7.31
C LEU A 18 1.25 14.36 -6.33
N LYS A 19 -0.07 14.40 -6.14
CA LYS A 19 -0.71 15.30 -5.18
C LYS A 19 -0.44 14.90 -3.72
N SER A 20 -0.25 13.63 -3.44
CA SER A 20 -0.26 13.10 -2.07
C SER A 20 1.11 12.87 -1.49
N PHE A 21 2.08 12.44 -2.30
CA PHE A 21 3.36 11.96 -1.79
C PHE A 21 4.53 12.89 -2.08
N GLY A 22 4.37 13.85 -2.98
CA GLY A 22 5.46 14.75 -3.35
C GLY A 22 6.64 14.06 -4.03
N ASP A 23 6.47 12.82 -4.48
CA ASP A 23 7.49 12.07 -5.18
C ASP A 23 7.72 12.63 -6.59
N GLU A 24 8.87 12.30 -7.16
CA GLU A 24 9.13 12.63 -8.54
C GLU A 24 8.21 11.82 -9.47
N GLU A 25 7.81 12.44 -10.57
CA GLU A 25 6.96 11.81 -11.58
C GLU A 25 7.53 10.48 -12.07
N GLN A 26 8.86 10.39 -12.21
CA GLN A 26 9.54 9.19 -12.65
C GLN A 26 9.33 8.00 -11.70
N PHE A 27 9.24 8.26 -10.40
CA PHE A 27 8.99 7.21 -9.42
C PHE A 27 7.58 6.64 -9.58
N ALA A 28 6.58 7.52 -9.70
CA ALA A 28 5.19 7.10 -9.93
C ALA A 28 5.07 6.32 -11.23
N ASP A 29 5.70 6.77 -12.31
CA ASP A 29 5.71 6.09 -13.60
C ASP A 29 6.34 4.70 -13.48
N SER A 30 7.43 4.56 -12.73
CA SER A 30 8.08 3.27 -12.51
C SER A 30 7.17 2.26 -11.83
N PHE A 31 6.44 2.70 -10.80
CA PHE A 31 5.48 1.82 -10.13
C PHE A 31 4.37 1.41 -11.09
N ILE A 32 3.79 2.36 -11.80
CA ILE A 32 2.66 2.11 -12.70
C ILE A 32 3.06 1.12 -13.80
N MET A 33 4.21 1.31 -14.41
CA MET A 33 4.66 0.45 -15.51
C MET A 33 4.99 -0.98 -15.07
N ARG A 34 5.41 -1.18 -13.82
CA ARG A 34 5.96 -2.47 -13.37
C ARG A 34 5.03 -3.23 -12.43
N TYR A 35 4.29 -2.55 -11.58
CA TYR A 35 3.56 -3.16 -10.47
C TYR A 35 2.08 -2.82 -10.43
N TYR A 36 1.66 -1.79 -11.15
CA TYR A 36 0.24 -1.44 -11.19
C TYR A 36 -0.59 -2.55 -11.82
N SER A 37 -1.72 -2.84 -11.18
CA SER A 37 -2.76 -3.70 -11.75
C SER A 37 -4.11 -3.16 -11.27
N TRP A 38 -5.02 -2.93 -12.19
CA TRP A 38 -6.36 -2.46 -11.86
C TRP A 38 -7.09 -3.43 -10.92
N GLU A 39 -6.77 -4.71 -11.00
CA GLU A 39 -7.34 -5.74 -10.11
C GLU A 39 -6.86 -5.61 -8.66
N ARG A 40 -5.76 -4.93 -8.44
CA ARG A 40 -5.14 -4.74 -7.12
C ARG A 40 -5.33 -3.32 -6.59
N MET A 41 -5.90 -2.42 -7.37
CA MET A 41 -6.14 -1.05 -6.97
C MET A 41 -7.57 -0.90 -6.50
N LEU A 42 -7.76 -0.41 -5.28
CA LEU A 42 -9.06 -0.01 -4.76
C LEU A 42 -9.18 1.50 -4.82
N THR A 43 -10.31 1.98 -5.30
CA THR A 43 -10.56 3.41 -5.42
C THR A 43 -11.89 3.81 -4.80
N ALA A 44 -11.95 5.03 -4.29
CA ALA A 44 -13.20 5.67 -3.90
C ALA A 44 -13.43 6.87 -4.81
N GLU A 45 -14.62 6.93 -5.41
CA GLU A 45 -14.98 8.03 -6.30
C GLU A 45 -15.98 8.95 -5.64
N VAL A 46 -15.79 10.26 -5.86
CA VAL A 46 -16.71 11.30 -5.44
C VAL A 46 -16.95 12.21 -6.65
N GLU A 47 -18.21 12.41 -7.01
CA GLU A 47 -18.59 13.26 -8.14
C GLU A 47 -17.86 12.89 -9.44
N SER A 48 -17.77 11.59 -9.71
CA SER A 48 -17.09 11.02 -10.89
C SER A 48 -15.58 11.25 -10.92
N ARG A 49 -14.98 11.63 -9.79
CA ARG A 49 -13.53 11.82 -9.65
C ARG A 49 -12.97 10.76 -8.70
N THR A 50 -11.80 10.25 -9.03
CA THR A 50 -11.07 9.36 -8.10
C THR A 50 -10.54 10.18 -6.94
N ALA A 51 -11.15 10.02 -5.78
CA ALA A 51 -10.85 10.82 -4.59
C ALA A 51 -9.86 10.15 -3.65
N ALA A 52 -9.77 8.82 -3.69
CA ALA A 52 -8.85 8.06 -2.85
C ALA A 52 -8.46 6.75 -3.52
N MET A 53 -7.32 6.22 -3.15
CA MET A 53 -6.82 4.95 -3.68
C MET A 53 -5.97 4.21 -2.65
N LEU A 54 -5.83 2.90 -2.85
CA LEU A 54 -4.76 2.09 -2.27
C LEU A 54 -4.47 0.91 -3.21
N HIS A 55 -3.30 0.31 -3.03
CA HIS A 55 -2.87 -0.83 -3.84
C HIS A 55 -2.60 -2.03 -2.95
N LEU A 56 -3.01 -3.22 -3.43
CA LEU A 56 -2.77 -4.49 -2.76
C LEU A 56 -1.66 -5.23 -3.52
N VAL A 57 -0.44 -5.14 -3.04
CA VAL A 57 0.73 -5.71 -3.72
C VAL A 57 1.08 -7.05 -3.09
N PRO A 58 1.19 -8.15 -3.88
CA PRO A 58 1.43 -9.48 -3.32
C PRO A 58 2.89 -9.70 -2.99
N PHE A 59 3.14 -10.19 -1.78
CA PHE A 59 4.46 -10.56 -1.32
C PHE A 59 4.40 -11.89 -0.56
N ASP A 60 5.54 -12.54 -0.43
CA ASP A 60 5.77 -13.59 0.55
C ASP A 60 6.70 -13.04 1.62
N THR A 61 6.40 -13.35 2.88
CA THR A 61 7.20 -12.94 4.04
C THR A 61 7.42 -14.12 4.97
N GLU A 62 8.11 -13.89 6.07
CA GLU A 62 8.28 -14.89 7.14
C GLU A 62 6.95 -15.38 7.71
N LEU A 63 5.87 -14.59 7.53
CA LEU A 63 4.53 -14.95 7.98
C LEU A 63 3.73 -15.76 6.96
N GLY A 64 4.26 -15.94 5.75
CA GLY A 64 3.61 -16.66 4.67
C GLY A 64 3.12 -15.75 3.57
N ARG A 65 1.97 -16.10 2.99
CA ARG A 65 1.35 -15.32 1.92
C ARG A 65 0.84 -14.00 2.47
N THR A 66 1.36 -12.90 1.93
CA THR A 66 1.21 -11.57 2.52
C THR A 66 0.79 -10.56 1.47
N THR A 67 -0.03 -9.60 1.86
CA THR A 67 -0.36 -8.43 1.03
C THR A 67 0.23 -7.18 1.64
N TYR A 68 0.91 -6.39 0.81
CA TYR A 68 1.38 -5.06 1.17
C TYR A 68 0.34 -4.03 0.72
N ILE A 69 -0.18 -3.26 1.66
CA ILE A 69 -1.10 -2.16 1.36
C ILE A 69 -0.25 -0.93 1.11
N TYR A 70 -0.22 -0.50 -0.15
CA TYR A 70 0.73 0.50 -0.64
C TYR A 70 0.03 1.70 -1.25
N ALA A 71 0.67 2.85 -1.12
CA ALA A 71 0.23 4.10 -1.74
C ALA A 71 -1.22 4.47 -1.38
N VAL A 72 -1.53 4.40 -0.09
CA VAL A 72 -2.82 4.85 0.44
C VAL A 72 -2.86 6.37 0.35
N ALA A 73 -3.73 6.89 -0.49
CA ALA A 73 -3.80 8.33 -0.75
C ALA A 73 -5.23 8.82 -0.86
N THR A 74 -5.48 10.01 -0.33
CA THR A 74 -6.74 10.72 -0.49
C THR A 74 -6.45 12.10 -1.07
N ASP A 75 -7.17 12.47 -2.13
CA ASP A 75 -7.05 13.81 -2.72
C ASP A 75 -7.32 14.85 -1.62
N PRO A 76 -6.45 15.87 -1.47
CA PRO A 76 -6.64 16.88 -0.44
C PRO A 76 -8.01 17.55 -0.45
N ALA A 77 -8.66 17.67 -1.61
CA ALA A 77 -9.99 18.24 -1.74
C ALA A 77 -11.09 17.38 -1.11
N PHE A 78 -10.84 16.09 -0.86
CA PHE A 78 -11.83 15.14 -0.37
C PHE A 78 -11.48 14.52 0.98
N ARG A 79 -10.51 15.07 1.68
CA ARG A 79 -10.15 14.61 3.03
C ARG A 79 -11.26 14.87 4.04
N GLY A 80 -11.29 14.10 5.13
CA GLY A 80 -12.26 14.25 6.19
C GLY A 80 -13.62 13.61 5.90
N ARG A 81 -13.73 12.78 4.87
CA ARG A 81 -15.00 12.12 4.49
C ARG A 81 -15.01 10.62 4.77
N GLY A 82 -13.98 10.09 5.43
CA GLY A 82 -13.88 8.66 5.76
C GLY A 82 -13.55 7.76 4.59
N LEU A 83 -13.01 8.29 3.50
CA LEU A 83 -12.71 7.50 2.30
C LEU A 83 -11.60 6.48 2.54
N ALA A 84 -10.54 6.87 3.24
CA ALA A 84 -9.46 5.95 3.59
C ALA A 84 -9.95 4.80 4.46
N SER A 85 -10.81 5.07 5.44
CA SER A 85 -11.42 4.05 6.28
C SER A 85 -12.27 3.08 5.47
N GLN A 86 -13.04 3.58 4.52
CA GLN A 86 -13.83 2.74 3.63
C GLN A 86 -12.94 1.82 2.80
N LEU A 87 -11.88 2.38 2.19
CA LEU A 87 -10.96 1.58 1.40
C LEU A 87 -10.22 0.54 2.24
N MET A 88 -9.84 0.89 3.47
CA MET A 88 -9.21 -0.07 4.38
C MET A 88 -10.15 -1.22 4.73
N ARG A 89 -11.43 -0.97 4.98
CA ARG A 89 -12.39 -2.04 5.22
C ARG A 89 -12.51 -2.98 4.03
N GLU A 90 -12.58 -2.42 2.82
CA GLU A 90 -12.64 -3.23 1.60
C GLU A 90 -11.35 -4.02 1.37
N ALA A 91 -10.19 -3.41 1.66
CA ALA A 91 -8.91 -4.07 1.56
C ALA A 91 -8.82 -5.28 2.51
N MET A 92 -9.23 -5.10 3.76
CA MET A 92 -9.18 -6.19 4.75
C MET A 92 -10.13 -7.32 4.39
N GLN A 93 -11.29 -7.00 3.83
CA GLN A 93 -12.21 -8.02 3.32
C GLN A 93 -11.57 -8.82 2.18
N ALA A 94 -10.95 -8.15 1.22
CA ALA A 94 -10.28 -8.79 0.10
C ALA A 94 -9.12 -9.69 0.57
N ILE A 95 -8.33 -9.22 1.52
CA ILE A 95 -7.21 -9.98 2.09
C ILE A 95 -7.72 -11.24 2.79
N ALA A 96 -8.80 -11.14 3.55
CA ALA A 96 -9.40 -12.29 4.22
C ALA A 96 -9.95 -13.30 3.21
N GLU A 97 -10.63 -12.84 2.16
CA GLU A 97 -11.18 -13.71 1.12
C GLU A 97 -10.11 -14.43 0.31
N ARG A 98 -8.95 -13.80 0.09
CA ARG A 98 -7.82 -14.42 -0.59
C ARG A 98 -7.13 -15.51 0.23
N GLY A 99 -7.40 -15.56 1.53
CA GLY A 99 -6.74 -16.49 2.42
C GLY A 99 -5.30 -16.12 2.77
N ASP A 100 -4.95 -14.84 2.68
CA ASP A 100 -3.61 -14.39 3.05
C ASP A 100 -3.33 -14.64 4.54
N ASP A 101 -2.10 -14.99 4.87
CA ASP A 101 -1.67 -15.24 6.25
C ASP A 101 -1.41 -13.94 7.00
N ALA A 102 -1.03 -12.89 6.29
CA ALA A 102 -0.71 -11.60 6.86
C ALA A 102 -0.91 -10.47 5.85
N ALA A 103 -0.91 -9.25 6.37
CA ALA A 103 -0.83 -8.04 5.59
C ALA A 103 0.06 -7.05 6.33
N PHE A 104 0.69 -6.15 5.61
CA PHE A 104 1.48 -5.10 6.25
C PHE A 104 1.37 -3.79 5.48
N LEU A 105 1.72 -2.72 6.16
CA LEU A 105 1.82 -1.40 5.60
C LEU A 105 2.90 -0.63 6.36
N ILE A 106 3.42 0.42 5.73
CA ILE A 106 4.44 1.27 6.35
C ILE A 106 3.84 2.66 6.50
N PRO A 107 3.45 3.07 7.73
CA PRO A 107 2.92 4.40 7.95
C PRO A 107 3.95 5.47 7.61
N THR A 108 3.49 6.60 7.07
CA THR A 108 4.38 7.71 6.76
C THR A 108 5.05 8.20 8.05
N PRO A 109 6.40 8.32 8.08
CA PRO A 109 7.10 8.81 9.26
C PRO A 109 6.63 10.20 9.68
N GLY A 110 6.61 10.46 10.98
CA GLY A 110 6.22 11.75 11.53
C GLY A 110 4.73 11.99 11.71
N GLN A 111 3.89 11.03 11.35
CA GLN A 111 2.44 11.12 11.51
C GLN A 111 1.97 10.05 12.50
N GLU A 112 2.13 10.31 13.77
CA GLU A 112 1.86 9.32 14.83
C GLU A 112 0.38 8.89 14.90
N TRP A 113 -0.54 9.74 14.48
CA TRP A 113 -1.97 9.39 14.47
C TRP A 113 -2.27 8.20 13.54
N LEU A 114 -1.40 7.90 12.58
CA LEU A 114 -1.57 6.76 11.67
C LEU A 114 -1.52 5.42 12.42
N HIS A 115 -0.76 5.31 13.50
CA HIS A 115 -0.71 4.09 14.29
C HIS A 115 -2.08 3.75 14.89
N GLY A 116 -2.78 4.76 15.44
CA GLY A 116 -4.14 4.57 15.92
C GLY A 116 -5.12 4.30 14.79
N PHE A 117 -4.96 4.98 13.67
CA PHE A 117 -5.81 4.77 12.50
C PHE A 117 -5.72 3.33 11.99
N TYR A 118 -4.51 2.84 11.70
CA TYR A 118 -4.32 1.48 11.20
C TYR A 118 -4.54 0.42 12.27
N GLY A 119 -4.31 0.76 13.53
CA GLY A 119 -4.59 -0.14 14.67
C GLY A 119 -6.05 -0.58 14.72
N ARG A 120 -6.98 0.28 14.29
CA ARG A 120 -8.41 -0.06 14.24
C ARG A 120 -8.73 -1.19 13.26
N PHE A 121 -7.84 -1.44 12.31
CA PHE A 121 -7.99 -2.52 11.33
C PHE A 121 -7.18 -3.78 11.69
N GLY A 122 -6.58 -3.80 12.88
CA GLY A 122 -5.85 -4.95 13.38
C GLY A 122 -4.35 -4.94 13.10
N PHE A 123 -3.82 -3.81 12.62
CA PHE A 123 -2.38 -3.67 12.40
C PHE A 123 -1.68 -3.23 13.68
N ASP A 124 -0.55 -3.86 13.99
CA ASP A 124 0.28 -3.49 15.13
C ASP A 124 1.77 -3.69 14.83
N GLY A 125 2.60 -3.21 15.73
CA GLY A 125 4.04 -3.36 15.68
C GLY A 125 4.74 -2.30 14.84
N ALA A 126 6.06 -2.40 14.81
CA ALA A 126 6.95 -1.55 14.04
C ALA A 126 8.14 -2.42 13.60
N VAL A 127 7.93 -3.22 12.56
CA VAL A 127 8.87 -4.26 12.14
C VAL A 127 9.74 -3.74 11.00
N PRO A 128 11.07 -3.72 11.15
CA PRO A 128 11.97 -3.35 10.05
C PRO A 128 11.74 -4.23 8.84
N THR A 129 11.61 -3.62 7.66
CA THR A 129 11.18 -4.31 6.44
C THR A 129 12.18 -4.08 5.32
N GLU A 130 12.52 -5.16 4.64
CA GLU A 130 13.34 -5.15 3.43
C GLU A 130 12.52 -5.73 2.28
N PHE A 131 12.60 -5.08 1.11
CA PHE A 131 11.88 -5.52 -0.08
C PHE A 131 12.83 -6.22 -1.05
N VAL A 132 12.39 -7.37 -1.55
CA VAL A 132 13.10 -8.12 -2.59
C VAL A 132 12.20 -8.18 -3.82
N THR A 133 12.63 -7.53 -4.89
CA THR A 133 11.88 -7.44 -6.14
C THR A 133 12.76 -7.89 -7.31
N PRO A 134 12.15 -8.39 -8.42
CA PRO A 134 12.94 -8.91 -9.55
C PRO A 134 13.84 -7.87 -10.22
N ASP A 135 13.47 -6.60 -10.17
CA ASP A 135 14.17 -5.51 -10.84
C ASP A 135 14.82 -4.52 -9.88
N GLY A 136 14.81 -4.82 -8.57
CA GLY A 136 15.38 -3.95 -7.56
C GLY A 136 14.53 -2.73 -7.22
N PHE A 137 13.27 -2.66 -7.67
CA PHE A 137 12.39 -1.56 -7.29
C PHE A 137 12.20 -1.54 -5.77
N ASP A 138 12.36 -0.38 -5.17
CA ASP A 138 12.25 -0.22 -3.73
C ASP A 138 10.89 0.37 -3.37
N PHE A 139 10.08 -0.41 -2.65
CA PHE A 139 8.77 0.03 -2.15
C PHE A 139 8.87 0.87 -0.87
N GLY A 140 10.04 0.97 -0.30
CA GLY A 140 10.29 1.76 0.92
C GLY A 140 11.29 2.87 0.67
N THR A 141 11.95 3.30 1.74
CA THR A 141 13.00 4.34 1.69
C THR A 141 14.38 3.77 1.36
N GLY A 142 14.53 2.45 1.33
CA GLY A 142 15.82 1.78 1.23
C GLY A 142 16.55 1.65 2.55
N ASP A 143 15.98 2.16 3.64
CA ASP A 143 16.55 2.10 4.98
C ASP A 143 15.62 1.34 5.91
N THR A 144 16.04 0.17 6.36
CA THR A 144 15.24 -0.67 7.27
C THR A 144 15.00 0.01 8.63
N ALA A 145 15.78 0.99 9.00
CA ALA A 145 15.56 1.76 10.23
C ALA A 145 14.35 2.68 10.15
N THR A 146 13.94 3.06 8.92
CA THR A 146 12.78 3.93 8.69
C THR A 146 11.60 3.19 8.07
N ASP A 147 11.84 2.04 7.44
CA ASP A 147 10.78 1.22 6.85
C ASP A 147 10.22 0.27 7.91
N LEU A 148 9.42 0.84 8.82
CA LEU A 148 8.85 0.13 9.96
C LEU A 148 7.41 -0.24 9.67
N ALA A 149 7.16 -1.54 9.46
CA ALA A 149 5.85 -2.03 9.09
C ALA A 149 4.95 -2.27 10.29
N MET A 150 3.68 -1.88 10.16
CA MET A 150 2.61 -2.41 10.98
C MET A 150 2.04 -3.63 10.29
N VAL A 151 1.72 -4.67 11.07
CA VAL A 151 1.39 -6.00 10.56
C VAL A 151 0.03 -6.46 11.08
N TRP A 152 -0.80 -6.95 10.18
CA TRP A 152 -2.00 -7.72 10.49
C TRP A 152 -1.68 -9.21 10.27
N ARG A 153 -2.12 -10.06 11.20
CA ARG A 153 -1.93 -11.51 11.12
C ARG A 153 -3.28 -12.20 11.16
N ARG A 154 -3.48 -13.16 10.27
CA ARG A 154 -4.70 -13.97 10.27
C ARG A 154 -4.86 -14.70 11.58
N ASP A 155 -3.77 -15.26 12.10
CA ASP A 155 -3.70 -15.82 13.43
C ASP A 155 -3.08 -14.78 14.38
N PRO A 156 -3.89 -14.12 15.22
CA PRO A 156 -3.37 -13.07 16.12
C PRO A 156 -2.37 -13.59 17.15
N SER A 157 -2.32 -14.92 17.38
CA SER A 157 -1.35 -15.52 18.30
C SER A 157 0.02 -15.74 17.66
N ALA A 158 0.14 -15.64 16.33
CA ALA A 158 1.42 -15.76 15.66
C ALA A 158 2.34 -14.61 16.07
N PRO A 159 3.61 -14.89 16.44
CA PRO A 159 4.52 -13.83 16.86
C PRO A 159 4.92 -12.95 15.68
N LEU A 160 5.16 -11.65 15.97
CA LEU A 160 5.77 -10.76 14.99
C LEU A 160 7.24 -11.13 14.81
N PRO A 161 7.74 -11.23 13.57
CA PRO A 161 9.16 -11.44 13.34
C PRO A 161 9.95 -10.19 13.72
N GLY A 162 11.24 -10.36 14.01
CA GLY A 162 12.13 -9.23 14.29
C GLY A 162 12.45 -8.41 13.05
N LYS A 163 12.25 -8.98 11.86
CA LYS A 163 12.46 -8.33 10.57
C LYS A 163 11.51 -8.98 9.55
N LEU A 164 10.96 -8.18 8.64
CA LEU A 164 10.22 -8.67 7.48
C LEU A 164 11.12 -8.61 6.26
N THR A 165 11.23 -9.75 5.57
CA THR A 165 11.79 -9.80 4.23
C THR A 165 10.63 -10.06 3.27
N ALA A 166 10.24 -9.03 2.54
CA ALA A 166 9.10 -9.07 1.65
C ALA A 166 9.58 -9.35 0.22
N THR A 167 9.30 -10.55 -0.27
CA THR A 167 9.67 -10.97 -1.62
C THR A 167 8.47 -10.87 -2.53
N TYR A 168 8.60 -10.11 -3.61
CA TYR A 168 7.51 -9.89 -4.54
C TYR A 168 7.05 -11.19 -5.19
N ARG A 169 5.74 -11.40 -5.22
CA ARG A 169 5.10 -12.58 -5.80
C ARG A 169 4.26 -12.17 -7.01
N LYS A 170 4.56 -12.77 -8.11
CA LYS A 170 3.75 -12.56 -9.33
C LYS A 170 2.36 -13.16 -9.22
#